data_84c665f3c9a89f85ac73f8de5f984b66
#
_entry.id   84c665f3c9a89f85ac73f8de5f984b66
#
_cell.length_a   1.000
_cell.length_b   1.000
_cell.length_c   1.000
_cell.angle_alpha   90.00
_cell.angle_beta   90.00
_cell.angle_gamma   90.00
#
_symmetry.space_group_name_H-M   'P 1'
#
loop_
_entity.id
_entity.type
_entity.pdbx_description
1 polymer ?
#
loop_
_entity_poly.entity_id
_entity_poly.type
_entity_poly.pdbx_seq_one_letter_code
_entity_poly.pdbx_strand_id
1 'polypeptide(L)'
;MDWGMANRMSQLIQPDGRCMFLPIDHGYFQGPTRKLEQPGETIKPLLPYSDALFATRGVVRAVVDPAATKPIILRVSGGTSMVGADLANEGITTSMEDAVRLNVAAVGISVFIGSEYEKESLLNLGKLVDEGEKYGIPVMAVTAVGKELDRRDSRYLALCCRICAELGAKVVKTYWCDDGFDKVVNGCPVPVLMAGGPQADTEVEVLEFVHDGIQNGSIGINLGRNVWQSDHPVPMIRALRHIVHENGSVKEASEIFNSVKAGEGQLASVSV
;
A
#
# COMPACT_ATOMS: atom_id res chain seq x y z
N MET A 1 4.85 7.09 -21.66
CA MET A 1 3.62 7.23 -20.83
C MET A 1 2.76 8.28 -21.49
N ASP A 2 1.49 7.96 -21.80
CA ASP A 2 0.57 8.96 -22.33
C ASP A 2 0.16 9.98 -21.24
N TRP A 3 -0.53 11.06 -21.66
CA TRP A 3 -0.91 12.14 -20.74
C TRP A 3 -1.86 11.65 -19.64
N GLY A 4 -2.81 10.78 -19.96
CA GLY A 4 -3.78 10.27 -18.99
C GLY A 4 -3.13 9.44 -17.90
N MET A 5 -2.22 8.56 -18.27
CA MET A 5 -1.43 7.77 -17.32
C MET A 5 -0.50 8.66 -16.47
N ALA A 6 0.16 9.64 -17.10
CA ALA A 6 1.01 10.59 -16.38
C ALA A 6 0.22 11.42 -15.36
N ASN A 7 -0.98 11.88 -15.74
CA ASN A 7 -1.88 12.60 -14.84
C ASN A 7 -2.32 11.75 -13.65
N ARG A 8 -2.65 10.47 -13.87
CA ARG A 8 -2.99 9.56 -12.76
C ARG A 8 -1.80 9.30 -11.84
N MET A 9 -0.62 9.10 -12.42
CA MET A 9 0.61 8.91 -11.63
C MET A 9 0.93 10.13 -10.76
N SER A 10 0.73 11.35 -11.26
CA SER A 10 0.95 12.59 -10.49
C SER A 10 -0.07 12.81 -9.36
N GLN A 11 -1.20 12.12 -9.37
CA GLN A 11 -2.13 12.09 -8.25
C GLN A 11 -1.66 11.15 -7.13
N LEU A 12 -0.87 10.14 -7.47
CA LEU A 12 -0.36 9.13 -6.54
C LEU A 12 0.98 9.53 -5.94
N ILE A 13 1.92 9.94 -6.79
CA ILE A 13 3.25 10.37 -6.37
C ILE A 13 3.23 11.90 -6.31
N GLN A 14 3.45 12.44 -5.11
CA GLN A 14 3.36 13.87 -4.85
C GLN A 14 4.53 14.64 -5.49
N PRO A 15 4.48 15.97 -5.59
CA PRO A 15 5.54 16.78 -6.21
C PRO A 15 6.94 16.63 -5.61
N ASP A 16 7.03 16.17 -4.35
CA ASP A 16 8.27 15.83 -3.65
C ASP A 16 8.87 14.46 -4.08
N GLY A 17 8.20 13.75 -5.00
CA GLY A 17 8.58 12.42 -5.44
C GLY A 17 8.19 11.31 -4.46
N ARG A 18 7.41 11.60 -3.44
CA ARG A 18 7.02 10.67 -2.37
C ARG A 18 5.54 10.31 -2.43
N CYS A 19 5.17 9.24 -1.71
CA CYS A 19 3.77 8.84 -1.57
C CYS A 19 3.50 8.08 -0.28
N MET A 20 2.29 8.25 0.27
CA MET A 20 1.80 7.51 1.42
C MET A 20 0.40 6.99 1.15
N PHE A 21 0.27 5.68 0.87
CA PHE A 21 -1.01 5.04 0.59
C PHE A 21 -1.58 4.34 1.82
N LEU A 22 -2.88 4.46 2.02
CA LEU A 22 -3.61 3.81 3.10
C LEU A 22 -4.34 2.57 2.56
N PRO A 23 -3.84 1.33 2.78
CA PRO A 23 -4.51 0.13 2.33
C PRO A 23 -5.55 -0.34 3.35
N ILE A 24 -6.74 -0.61 2.87
CA ILE A 24 -7.85 -1.22 3.60
C ILE A 24 -8.45 -2.42 2.84
N ASP A 25 -7.72 -2.92 1.87
CA ASP A 25 -8.13 -4.04 1.05
C ASP A 25 -8.08 -5.40 1.76
N HIS A 26 -7.50 -5.49 2.96
CA HIS A 26 -7.27 -6.74 3.70
C HIS A 26 -8.52 -7.62 3.87
N GLY A 27 -9.70 -7.02 3.92
CA GLY A 27 -10.95 -7.74 4.06
C GLY A 27 -11.27 -8.72 2.92
N TYR A 28 -10.63 -8.58 1.74
CA TYR A 28 -10.90 -9.46 0.60
C TYR A 28 -10.42 -10.91 0.84
N PHE A 29 -9.46 -11.11 1.76
CA PHE A 29 -8.96 -12.44 2.12
C PHE A 29 -9.05 -12.76 3.61
N GLN A 30 -9.09 -11.75 4.50
CA GLN A 30 -9.17 -11.92 5.95
C GLN A 30 -10.60 -11.80 6.51
N GLY A 31 -11.55 -11.24 5.73
CA GLY A 31 -12.87 -10.88 6.24
C GLY A 31 -12.79 -9.67 7.19
N PRO A 32 -13.75 -9.52 8.14
CA PRO A 32 -13.73 -8.45 9.13
C PRO A 32 -12.60 -8.68 10.13
N THR A 33 -11.51 -7.94 9.97
CA THR A 33 -10.35 -7.99 10.87
C THR A 33 -10.37 -6.79 11.81
N ARG A 34 -9.64 -6.88 12.93
CA ARG A 34 -9.56 -5.84 13.98
C ARG A 34 -9.38 -4.44 13.37
N LYS A 35 -10.22 -3.50 13.74
CA LYS A 35 -10.26 -2.11 13.26
C LYS A 35 -10.69 -1.94 11.78
N LEU A 36 -11.05 -3.02 11.07
CA LEU A 36 -11.65 -2.99 9.74
C LEU A 36 -13.02 -3.69 9.68
N GLU A 37 -13.65 -3.89 10.81
CA GLU A 37 -15.05 -4.35 10.88
C GLU A 37 -15.99 -3.33 10.22
N GLN A 38 -15.69 -2.05 10.39
CA GLN A 38 -16.37 -0.92 9.76
C GLN A 38 -15.35 -0.02 9.05
N PRO A 39 -14.91 -0.38 7.83
CA PRO A 39 -13.80 0.30 7.17
C PRO A 39 -14.06 1.79 6.91
N GLY A 40 -15.30 2.21 6.69
CA GLY A 40 -15.67 3.62 6.51
C GLY A 40 -15.33 4.48 7.73
N GLU A 41 -15.63 4.00 8.93
CA GLU A 41 -15.31 4.71 10.17
C GLU A 41 -13.81 4.72 10.44
N THR A 42 -13.13 3.61 10.13
CA THR A 42 -11.67 3.50 10.30
C THR A 42 -10.90 4.49 9.44
N ILE A 43 -11.29 4.65 8.16
CA ILE A 43 -10.54 5.52 7.24
C ILE A 43 -10.85 7.01 7.42
N LYS A 44 -12.05 7.36 7.89
CA LYS A 44 -12.52 8.75 7.97
C LYS A 44 -11.51 9.71 8.63
N PRO A 45 -10.93 9.41 9.81
CA PRO A 45 -9.94 10.29 10.43
C PRO A 45 -8.56 10.21 9.78
N LEU A 46 -8.27 9.19 8.96
CA LEU A 46 -6.94 8.92 8.40
C LEU A 46 -6.79 9.46 6.96
N LEU A 47 -7.88 9.50 6.19
CA LEU A 47 -7.88 9.95 4.80
C LEU A 47 -7.20 11.31 4.58
N PRO A 48 -7.41 12.34 5.43
CA PRO A 48 -6.77 13.65 5.24
C PRO A 48 -5.23 13.58 5.16
N TYR A 49 -4.63 12.59 5.82
CA TYR A 49 -3.18 12.44 5.94
C TYR A 49 -2.57 11.47 4.92
N SER A 50 -3.39 10.74 4.15
CA SER A 50 -2.93 9.84 3.08
C SER A 50 -2.96 10.53 1.71
N ASP A 51 -2.17 10.04 0.76
CA ASP A 51 -2.17 10.55 -0.62
C ASP A 51 -3.13 9.75 -1.50
N ALA A 52 -3.32 8.47 -1.21
CA ALA A 52 -4.30 7.61 -1.89
C ALA A 52 -4.85 6.53 -0.95
N LEU A 53 -6.03 6.03 -1.27
CA LEU A 53 -6.66 4.89 -0.61
C LEU A 53 -6.51 3.64 -1.49
N PHE A 54 -6.01 2.53 -0.93
CA PHE A 54 -5.96 1.24 -1.60
C PHE A 54 -7.07 0.34 -1.05
N ALA A 55 -8.08 0.06 -1.87
CA ALA A 55 -9.31 -0.61 -1.45
C ALA A 55 -9.90 -1.51 -2.54
N THR A 56 -10.81 -2.41 -2.16
CA THR A 56 -11.59 -3.24 -3.08
C THR A 56 -12.81 -2.48 -3.60
N ARG A 57 -13.36 -2.89 -4.77
CA ARG A 57 -14.54 -2.25 -5.37
C ARG A 57 -15.77 -2.26 -4.46
N GLY A 58 -15.94 -3.33 -3.67
CA GLY A 58 -17.06 -3.45 -2.74
C GLY A 58 -17.01 -2.41 -1.63
N VAL A 59 -15.82 -2.23 -1.04
CA VAL A 59 -15.57 -1.22 -0.01
C VAL A 59 -15.70 0.19 -0.59
N VAL A 60 -15.13 0.46 -1.76
CA VAL A 60 -15.25 1.77 -2.43
C VAL A 60 -16.71 2.15 -2.61
N ARG A 61 -17.55 1.24 -3.14
CA ARG A 61 -18.97 1.51 -3.38
C ARG A 61 -19.81 1.64 -2.13
N ALA A 62 -19.46 0.90 -1.07
CA ALA A 62 -20.31 0.82 0.11
C ALA A 62 -20.02 1.92 1.13
N VAL A 63 -18.76 2.35 1.29
CA VAL A 63 -18.37 3.15 2.46
C VAL A 63 -17.44 4.32 2.16
N VAL A 64 -16.89 4.42 0.94
CA VAL A 64 -16.07 5.58 0.56
C VAL A 64 -16.99 6.69 0.08
N ASP A 65 -16.89 7.87 0.69
CA ASP A 65 -17.63 9.04 0.26
C ASP A 65 -17.21 9.43 -1.18
N PRO A 66 -18.13 9.46 -2.14
CA PRO A 66 -17.81 9.84 -3.52
C PRO A 66 -17.33 11.29 -3.66
N ALA A 67 -17.58 12.13 -2.66
CA ALA A 67 -17.02 13.48 -2.58
C ALA A 67 -15.61 13.50 -1.97
N ALA A 68 -15.08 12.35 -1.51
CA ALA A 68 -13.71 12.25 -1.04
C ALA A 68 -12.73 12.59 -2.18
N THR A 69 -11.77 13.44 -1.88
CA THR A 69 -10.82 13.96 -2.89
C THR A 69 -9.58 13.07 -3.06
N LYS A 70 -9.45 11.98 -2.28
CA LYS A 70 -8.27 11.11 -2.35
C LYS A 70 -8.37 10.16 -3.53
N PRO A 71 -7.29 10.04 -4.32
CA PRO A 71 -7.19 9.07 -5.40
C PRO A 71 -7.40 7.63 -4.88
N ILE A 72 -8.03 6.80 -5.70
CA ILE A 72 -8.26 5.38 -5.38
C ILE A 72 -7.28 4.52 -6.17
N ILE A 73 -6.59 3.63 -5.48
CA ILE A 73 -5.92 2.47 -6.06
C ILE A 73 -6.87 1.29 -5.84
N LEU A 74 -7.32 0.66 -6.91
CA LEU A 74 -8.32 -0.40 -6.82
C LEU A 74 -7.65 -1.77 -6.76
N ARG A 75 -7.90 -2.55 -5.70
CA ARG A 75 -7.53 -3.96 -5.66
C ARG A 75 -8.35 -4.72 -6.70
N VAL A 76 -7.68 -5.36 -7.67
CA VAL A 76 -8.33 -6.09 -8.76
C VAL A 76 -8.06 -7.58 -8.75
N SER A 77 -7.14 -8.07 -7.90
CA SER A 77 -6.90 -9.50 -7.71
C SER A 77 -7.49 -10.01 -6.39
N GLY A 78 -7.70 -11.31 -6.31
CA GLY A 78 -8.25 -12.02 -5.17
C GLY A 78 -8.81 -13.37 -5.60
N GLY A 79 -9.76 -13.92 -4.82
CA GLY A 79 -10.43 -15.18 -5.12
C GLY A 79 -10.11 -16.30 -4.12
N THR A 80 -9.21 -16.03 -3.18
CA THR A 80 -8.85 -16.92 -2.09
C THR A 80 -9.04 -16.24 -0.73
N SER A 81 -9.03 -17.02 0.34
CA SER A 81 -9.16 -16.50 1.70
C SER A 81 -8.19 -17.19 2.64
N MET A 82 -8.00 -16.62 3.83
CA MET A 82 -7.12 -17.18 4.86
C MET A 82 -7.54 -18.57 5.35
N VAL A 83 -8.79 -19.01 5.09
CA VAL A 83 -9.27 -20.36 5.37
C VAL A 83 -9.19 -21.28 4.15
N GLY A 84 -8.81 -20.78 3.00
CA GLY A 84 -8.56 -21.54 1.79
C GLY A 84 -7.23 -22.29 1.83
N ALA A 85 -7.02 -23.17 0.86
CA ALA A 85 -5.82 -24.01 0.79
C ALA A 85 -4.56 -23.21 0.56
N ASP A 86 -4.60 -22.21 -0.33
CA ASP A 86 -3.46 -21.38 -0.65
C ASP A 86 -3.87 -19.93 -1.02
N LEU A 87 -3.30 -18.97 -0.30
CA LEU A 87 -3.53 -17.55 -0.57
C LEU A 87 -2.89 -17.08 -1.88
N ALA A 88 -1.90 -17.81 -2.40
CA ALA A 88 -1.23 -17.46 -3.65
C ALA A 88 -2.09 -17.73 -4.89
N ASN A 89 -3.16 -18.52 -4.78
CA ASN A 89 -4.07 -18.84 -5.87
C ASN A 89 -5.08 -17.70 -6.12
N GLU A 90 -4.58 -16.53 -6.50
CA GLU A 90 -5.41 -15.38 -6.85
C GLU A 90 -5.61 -15.25 -8.36
N GLY A 91 -6.81 -14.80 -8.74
CA GLY A 91 -7.14 -14.38 -10.11
C GLY A 91 -7.61 -12.94 -10.17
N ILE A 92 -7.94 -12.46 -11.37
CA ILE A 92 -8.53 -11.13 -11.58
C ILE A 92 -10.02 -11.18 -11.20
N THR A 93 -10.39 -10.42 -10.18
CA THR A 93 -11.77 -10.35 -9.67
C THR A 93 -12.52 -9.10 -10.10
N THR A 94 -11.81 -8.12 -10.67
CA THR A 94 -12.37 -6.83 -11.07
C THR A 94 -11.78 -6.44 -12.42
N SER A 95 -12.64 -6.13 -13.40
CA SER A 95 -12.20 -5.75 -14.75
C SER A 95 -11.66 -4.31 -14.80
N MET A 96 -10.91 -3.99 -15.86
CA MET A 96 -10.42 -2.64 -16.11
C MET A 96 -11.58 -1.67 -16.42
N GLU A 97 -12.64 -2.12 -17.08
CA GLU A 97 -13.85 -1.30 -17.33
C GLU A 97 -14.52 -0.89 -16.02
N ASP A 98 -14.51 -1.76 -15.01
CA ASP A 98 -15.04 -1.41 -13.68
C ASP A 98 -14.13 -0.38 -12.98
N ALA A 99 -12.82 -0.50 -13.15
CA ALA A 99 -11.86 0.50 -12.66
C ALA A 99 -12.06 1.88 -13.33
N VAL A 100 -12.29 1.91 -14.65
CA VAL A 100 -12.64 3.13 -15.39
C VAL A 100 -13.92 3.76 -14.85
N ARG A 101 -14.99 2.96 -14.64
CA ARG A 101 -16.26 3.44 -14.11
C ARG A 101 -16.16 3.98 -12.69
N LEU A 102 -15.25 3.46 -11.88
CA LEU A 102 -14.96 3.94 -10.53
C LEU A 102 -14.01 5.15 -10.51
N ASN A 103 -13.56 5.61 -11.69
CA ASN A 103 -12.64 6.74 -11.84
C ASN A 103 -11.37 6.59 -10.99
N VAL A 104 -10.78 5.40 -10.97
CA VAL A 104 -9.60 5.13 -10.13
C VAL A 104 -8.32 5.71 -10.72
N ALA A 105 -7.37 6.06 -9.85
CA ALA A 105 -6.06 6.55 -10.26
C ALA A 105 -5.08 5.42 -10.61
N ALA A 106 -5.28 4.21 -10.08
CA ALA A 106 -4.49 3.03 -10.41
C ALA A 106 -5.26 1.75 -10.07
N VAL A 107 -4.75 0.62 -10.55
CA VAL A 107 -5.15 -0.71 -10.08
C VAL A 107 -3.99 -1.41 -9.41
N GLY A 108 -4.29 -2.28 -8.43
CA GLY A 108 -3.29 -3.05 -7.69
C GLY A 108 -3.57 -4.55 -7.77
N ILE A 109 -2.52 -5.32 -8.03
CA ILE A 109 -2.55 -6.79 -8.16
C ILE A 109 -1.47 -7.44 -7.31
N SER A 110 -1.78 -8.55 -6.63
CA SER A 110 -0.77 -9.40 -5.98
C SER A 110 -0.06 -10.29 -7.00
N VAL A 111 1.24 -10.44 -6.81
CA VAL A 111 2.11 -11.34 -7.59
C VAL A 111 2.86 -12.25 -6.63
N PHE A 112 2.83 -13.55 -6.88
CA PHE A 112 3.34 -14.59 -5.97
C PHE A 112 4.50 -15.34 -6.60
N ILE A 113 5.67 -14.72 -6.66
CA ILE A 113 6.88 -15.27 -7.25
C ILE A 113 7.43 -16.38 -6.34
N GLY A 114 7.77 -17.52 -6.93
CA GLY A 114 8.22 -18.72 -6.21
C GLY A 114 7.10 -19.61 -5.66
N SER A 115 5.82 -19.24 -5.84
CA SER A 115 4.69 -20.09 -5.49
C SER A 115 4.32 -21.06 -6.63
N GLU A 116 3.44 -22.03 -6.35
CA GLU A 116 2.85 -22.90 -7.35
C GLU A 116 2.07 -22.10 -8.44
N TYR A 117 1.53 -20.93 -8.07
CA TYR A 117 0.74 -20.04 -8.92
C TYR A 117 1.54 -18.88 -9.53
N GLU A 118 2.87 -18.95 -9.49
CA GLU A 118 3.75 -17.89 -10.03
C GLU A 118 3.39 -17.52 -11.45
N LYS A 119 3.35 -18.52 -12.35
CA LYS A 119 3.06 -18.31 -13.78
C LYS A 119 1.73 -17.61 -13.97
N GLU A 120 0.68 -18.05 -13.27
CA GLU A 120 -0.66 -17.47 -13.41
C GLU A 120 -0.68 -16.02 -12.92
N SER A 121 -0.07 -15.73 -11.76
CA SER A 121 -0.01 -14.37 -11.23
C SER A 121 0.77 -13.41 -12.13
N LEU A 122 1.84 -13.86 -12.78
CA LEU A 122 2.61 -13.09 -13.76
C LEU A 122 1.85 -12.85 -15.06
N LEU A 123 1.14 -13.86 -15.59
CA LEU A 123 0.29 -13.69 -16.76
C LEU A 123 -0.88 -12.73 -16.48
N ASN A 124 -1.47 -12.79 -15.29
CA ASN A 124 -2.50 -11.85 -14.86
C ASN A 124 -1.95 -10.42 -14.78
N LEU A 125 -0.73 -10.23 -14.27
CA LEU A 125 -0.06 -8.92 -14.28
C LEU A 125 0.13 -8.40 -15.70
N GLY A 126 0.70 -9.22 -16.62
CA GLY A 126 0.93 -8.81 -18.01
C GLY A 126 -0.37 -8.40 -18.72
N LYS A 127 -1.43 -9.22 -18.59
CA LYS A 127 -2.75 -8.89 -19.14
C LYS A 127 -3.31 -7.58 -18.59
N LEU A 128 -3.18 -7.38 -17.27
CA LEU A 128 -3.68 -6.17 -16.61
C LEU A 128 -2.89 -4.93 -17.07
N VAL A 129 -1.59 -5.06 -17.31
CA VAL A 129 -0.74 -3.98 -17.85
C VAL A 129 -1.19 -3.60 -19.26
N ASP A 130 -1.44 -4.57 -20.15
CA ASP A 130 -1.93 -4.30 -21.51
C ASP A 130 -3.29 -3.55 -21.48
N GLU A 131 -4.20 -3.97 -20.62
CA GLU A 131 -5.47 -3.28 -20.42
C GLU A 131 -5.24 -1.87 -19.79
N GLY A 132 -4.31 -1.75 -18.86
CA GLY A 132 -3.95 -0.46 -18.24
C GLY A 132 -3.38 0.54 -19.24
N GLU A 133 -2.50 0.10 -20.14
CA GLU A 133 -1.97 0.95 -21.22
C GLU A 133 -3.10 1.43 -22.14
N LYS A 134 -4.06 0.57 -22.50
CA LYS A 134 -5.21 0.92 -23.33
C LYS A 134 -6.07 2.02 -22.74
N TYR A 135 -6.25 2.06 -21.41
CA TYR A 135 -7.12 3.02 -20.70
C TYR A 135 -6.35 4.13 -19.99
N GLY A 136 -5.01 4.13 -20.08
CA GLY A 136 -4.16 5.09 -19.37
C GLY A 136 -4.21 4.93 -17.83
N ILE A 137 -4.45 3.72 -17.32
CA ILE A 137 -4.52 3.41 -15.89
C ILE A 137 -3.25 2.64 -15.48
N PRO A 138 -2.40 3.19 -14.59
CA PRO A 138 -1.19 2.52 -14.15
C PRO A 138 -1.51 1.30 -13.29
N VAL A 139 -0.65 0.28 -13.39
CA VAL A 139 -0.73 -0.93 -12.58
C VAL A 139 0.36 -0.90 -11.50
N MET A 140 -0.05 -1.07 -10.25
CA MET A 140 0.82 -1.31 -9.10
C MET A 140 0.89 -2.81 -8.84
N ALA A 141 2.08 -3.39 -8.98
CA ALA A 141 2.32 -4.77 -8.57
C ALA A 141 2.63 -4.83 -7.07
N VAL A 142 2.00 -5.76 -6.37
CA VAL A 142 2.25 -6.04 -4.96
C VAL A 142 2.95 -7.40 -4.88
N THR A 143 4.24 -7.41 -4.57
CA THR A 143 4.96 -8.68 -4.39
C THR A 143 4.50 -9.32 -3.09
N ALA A 144 3.94 -10.50 -3.17
CA ALA A 144 3.42 -11.23 -2.03
C ALA A 144 4.21 -12.53 -1.85
N VAL A 145 4.62 -12.81 -0.63
CA VAL A 145 5.46 -13.98 -0.29
C VAL A 145 4.64 -15.20 0.16
N GLY A 146 3.31 -15.11 0.11
CA GLY A 146 2.42 -16.20 0.53
C GLY A 146 2.65 -16.61 1.99
N LYS A 147 2.79 -17.92 2.23
CA LYS A 147 3.10 -18.47 3.56
C LYS A 147 4.59 -18.41 3.92
N GLU A 148 5.45 -18.19 2.94
CA GLU A 148 6.91 -18.22 3.11
C GLU A 148 7.47 -16.82 3.46
N LEU A 149 6.98 -16.28 4.58
CA LEU A 149 7.41 -14.96 5.08
C LEU A 149 8.93 -14.87 5.36
N ASP A 150 9.61 -16.01 5.48
CA ASP A 150 11.06 -16.09 5.75
C ASP A 150 11.93 -15.76 4.53
N ARG A 151 11.35 -15.75 3.32
CA ARG A 151 12.07 -15.42 2.07
C ARG A 151 12.12 -13.91 1.77
N ARG A 152 12.28 -13.07 2.78
CA ARG A 152 12.38 -11.61 2.59
C ARG A 152 13.82 -11.11 2.57
N ASP A 153 14.73 -11.86 1.97
CA ASP A 153 16.07 -11.36 1.70
C ASP A 153 16.10 -10.41 0.48
N SER A 154 17.11 -9.55 0.44
CA SER A 154 17.24 -8.55 -0.63
C SER A 154 17.32 -9.13 -2.03
N ARG A 155 17.92 -10.31 -2.19
CA ARG A 155 18.07 -10.97 -3.49
C ARG A 155 16.70 -11.42 -4.04
N TYR A 156 15.88 -12.03 -3.18
CA TYR A 156 14.53 -12.45 -3.55
C TYR A 156 13.64 -11.24 -3.84
N LEU A 157 13.66 -10.20 -2.98
CA LEU A 157 12.87 -9.01 -3.19
C LEU A 157 13.28 -8.24 -4.46
N ALA A 158 14.59 -8.16 -4.76
CA ALA A 158 15.07 -7.57 -6.01
C ALA A 158 14.60 -8.34 -7.24
N LEU A 159 14.62 -9.68 -7.20
CA LEU A 159 14.07 -10.54 -8.25
C LEU A 159 12.58 -10.23 -8.48
N CYS A 160 11.79 -10.22 -7.42
CA CYS A 160 10.35 -9.95 -7.47
C CYS A 160 10.04 -8.56 -8.06
N CYS A 161 10.71 -7.52 -7.55
CA CYS A 161 10.52 -6.15 -8.04
C CYS A 161 10.91 -6.02 -9.51
N ARG A 162 12.04 -6.62 -9.90
CA ARG A 162 12.51 -6.56 -11.28
C ARG A 162 11.57 -7.27 -12.24
N ILE A 163 11.09 -8.45 -11.95
CA ILE A 163 10.13 -9.18 -12.80
C ILE A 163 8.85 -8.37 -12.99
N CYS A 164 8.30 -7.80 -11.90
CA CYS A 164 7.08 -6.97 -12.00
C CYS A 164 7.30 -5.74 -12.89
N ALA A 165 8.44 -5.08 -12.78
CA ALA A 165 8.78 -3.92 -13.60
C ALA A 165 8.98 -4.28 -15.08
N GLU A 166 9.65 -5.41 -15.39
CA GLU A 166 9.84 -5.91 -16.75
C GLU A 166 8.53 -6.28 -17.43
N LEU A 167 7.52 -6.71 -16.67
CA LEU A 167 6.16 -6.95 -17.17
C LEU A 167 5.33 -5.66 -17.32
N GLY A 168 5.89 -4.49 -16.97
CA GLY A 168 5.27 -3.19 -17.26
C GLY A 168 4.53 -2.55 -16.09
N ALA A 169 4.61 -3.09 -14.88
CA ALA A 169 4.12 -2.39 -13.68
C ALA A 169 4.73 -0.99 -13.59
N LYS A 170 3.94 0.02 -13.22
CA LYS A 170 4.43 1.41 -13.08
C LYS A 170 4.94 1.73 -11.69
N VAL A 171 4.53 0.94 -10.70
CA VAL A 171 4.97 1.02 -9.30
C VAL A 171 5.01 -0.39 -8.75
N VAL A 172 6.00 -0.69 -7.89
CA VAL A 172 6.07 -1.96 -7.18
C VAL A 172 6.01 -1.74 -5.69
N LYS A 173 5.08 -2.41 -5.02
CA LYS A 173 5.01 -2.51 -3.56
C LYS A 173 5.68 -3.79 -3.13
N THR A 174 6.69 -3.68 -2.26
CA THR A 174 7.44 -4.83 -1.73
C THR A 174 7.69 -4.71 -0.22
N TYR A 175 8.18 -5.79 0.39
CA TYR A 175 8.53 -5.79 1.80
C TYR A 175 9.88 -5.12 2.06
N TRP A 176 10.08 -4.68 3.27
CA TRP A 176 11.37 -4.29 3.81
C TRP A 176 12.25 -5.51 4.10
N CYS A 177 13.55 -5.36 3.95
CA CYS A 177 14.58 -6.26 4.48
C CYS A 177 15.72 -5.44 5.09
N ASP A 178 16.26 -5.91 6.19
CA ASP A 178 17.25 -5.17 7.00
C ASP A 178 18.60 -5.00 6.28
N ASP A 179 18.95 -5.91 5.36
CA ASP A 179 20.19 -5.85 4.61
C ASP A 179 19.94 -5.77 3.09
N GLY A 180 20.52 -4.76 2.45
CA GLY A 180 20.52 -4.62 1.00
C GLY A 180 19.21 -4.12 0.37
N PHE A 181 18.32 -3.45 1.10
CA PHE A 181 17.11 -2.88 0.51
C PHE A 181 17.41 -1.81 -0.54
N ASP A 182 18.49 -1.06 -0.40
CA ASP A 182 19.02 -0.16 -1.44
C ASP A 182 19.25 -0.87 -2.77
N LYS A 183 19.74 -2.12 -2.75
CA LYS A 183 19.94 -2.95 -3.95
C LYS A 183 18.61 -3.39 -4.57
N VAL A 184 17.58 -3.64 -3.73
CA VAL A 184 16.22 -3.93 -4.20
C VAL A 184 15.68 -2.74 -4.99
N VAL A 185 15.78 -1.54 -4.42
CA VAL A 185 15.29 -0.31 -5.06
C VAL A 185 16.10 0.00 -6.31
N ASN A 186 17.44 0.02 -6.23
CA ASN A 186 18.30 0.35 -7.37
C ASN A 186 18.22 -0.68 -8.51
N GLY A 187 17.87 -1.93 -8.21
CA GLY A 187 17.66 -2.99 -9.20
C GLY A 187 16.31 -2.93 -9.93
N CYS A 188 15.38 -2.09 -9.48
CA CYS A 188 14.04 -1.94 -10.04
C CYS A 188 13.95 -0.66 -10.88
N PRO A 189 13.63 -0.73 -12.20
CA PRO A 189 13.56 0.45 -13.06
C PRO A 189 12.31 1.32 -12.88
N VAL A 190 11.42 0.95 -11.97
CA VAL A 190 10.22 1.73 -11.61
C VAL A 190 10.21 2.02 -10.12
N PRO A 191 9.45 3.03 -9.67
CA PRO A 191 9.36 3.38 -8.26
C PRO A 191 8.97 2.19 -7.37
N VAL A 192 9.68 2.04 -6.24
CA VAL A 192 9.42 1.02 -5.23
C VAL A 192 8.90 1.67 -3.96
N LEU A 193 7.84 1.12 -3.38
CA LEU A 193 7.30 1.53 -2.09
C LEU A 193 7.17 0.34 -1.13
N MET A 194 7.27 0.65 0.16
CA MET A 194 7.28 -0.38 1.18
C MET A 194 5.89 -0.82 1.61
N ALA A 195 5.74 -2.14 1.81
CA ALA A 195 4.63 -2.76 2.51
C ALA A 195 4.89 -2.78 4.01
N GLY A 196 3.83 -2.64 4.81
CA GLY A 196 3.95 -2.64 6.28
C GLY A 196 4.19 -4.01 6.93
N GLY A 197 3.96 -5.09 6.21
CA GLY A 197 4.06 -6.42 6.80
C GLY A 197 3.05 -6.68 7.94
N PRO A 198 3.36 -7.57 8.89
CA PRO A 198 2.62 -7.73 10.15
C PRO A 198 2.64 -6.44 10.98
N GLN A 199 1.76 -6.36 11.99
CA GLN A 199 1.83 -5.28 12.97
C GLN A 199 3.11 -5.44 13.79
N ALA A 200 3.87 -4.34 13.97
CA ALA A 200 5.02 -4.29 14.85
C ALA A 200 4.58 -4.22 16.32
N ASP A 201 5.49 -4.53 17.23
CA ASP A 201 5.18 -4.56 18.66
C ASP A 201 5.09 -3.14 19.25
N THR A 202 5.84 -2.19 18.71
CA THR A 202 5.88 -0.80 19.18
C THR A 202 5.72 0.20 18.04
N GLU A 203 5.24 1.40 18.39
CA GLU A 203 5.15 2.51 17.45
C GLU A 203 6.53 2.98 16.96
N VAL A 204 7.54 2.92 17.82
CA VAL A 204 8.92 3.35 17.48
C VAL A 204 9.50 2.44 16.40
N GLU A 205 9.32 1.13 16.52
CA GLU A 205 9.75 0.17 15.47
C GLU A 205 9.12 0.48 14.11
N VAL A 206 7.85 0.91 14.08
CA VAL A 206 7.20 1.33 12.83
C VAL A 206 7.87 2.57 12.25
N LEU A 207 8.19 3.56 13.10
CA LEU A 207 8.85 4.79 12.66
C LEU A 207 10.26 4.52 12.16
N GLU A 208 11.02 3.65 12.86
CA GLU A 208 12.38 3.26 12.50
C GLU A 208 12.42 2.55 11.13
N PHE A 209 11.63 1.49 10.95
CA PHE A 209 11.66 0.76 9.69
C PHE A 209 11.18 1.61 8.50
N VAL A 210 10.22 2.52 8.71
CA VAL A 210 9.78 3.43 7.64
C VAL A 210 10.88 4.45 7.32
N HIS A 211 11.50 5.03 8.34
CA HIS A 211 12.63 5.94 8.15
C HIS A 211 13.76 5.25 7.36
N ASP A 212 14.17 4.06 7.78
CA ASP A 212 15.25 3.31 7.14
C ASP A 212 14.90 2.98 5.67
N GLY A 213 13.67 2.59 5.40
CA GLY A 213 13.23 2.33 4.04
C GLY A 213 13.25 3.56 3.13
N ILE A 214 12.85 4.72 3.65
CA ILE A 214 12.93 6.00 2.93
C ILE A 214 14.39 6.37 2.66
N GLN A 215 15.28 6.22 3.65
CA GLN A 215 16.72 6.49 3.49
C GLN A 215 17.39 5.51 2.51
N ASN A 216 16.88 4.28 2.36
CA ASN A 216 17.35 3.29 1.40
C ASN A 216 16.65 3.37 0.03
N GLY A 217 15.94 4.47 -0.26
CA GLY A 217 15.44 4.81 -1.58
C GLY A 217 14.00 4.44 -1.89
N SER A 218 13.24 3.88 -0.94
CA SER A 218 11.78 3.79 -1.11
C SER A 218 11.19 5.16 -1.38
N ILE A 219 10.29 5.26 -2.37
CA ILE A 219 9.57 6.51 -2.62
C ILE A 219 8.43 6.76 -1.63
N GLY A 220 8.12 5.80 -0.78
CA GLY A 220 7.01 5.93 0.15
C GLY A 220 6.55 4.60 0.74
N ILE A 221 5.35 4.63 1.27
CA ILE A 221 4.77 3.53 2.02
C ILE A 221 3.34 3.20 1.59
N ASN A 222 2.99 1.93 1.73
CA ASN A 222 1.61 1.45 1.63
C ASN A 222 1.35 0.57 2.86
N LEU A 223 1.18 1.23 4.02
CA LEU A 223 1.04 0.61 5.32
C LEU A 223 -0.41 0.65 5.80
N GLY A 224 -0.95 -0.52 6.15
CA GLY A 224 -2.30 -0.65 6.69
C GLY A 224 -2.30 -0.89 8.19
N ARG A 225 -2.05 -2.14 8.60
CA ARG A 225 -2.15 -2.60 9.99
C ARG A 225 -1.35 -1.76 10.97
N ASN A 226 -0.14 -1.38 10.63
CA ASN A 226 0.71 -0.52 11.47
C ASN A 226 0.15 0.91 11.64
N VAL A 227 -0.83 1.33 10.83
CA VAL A 227 -1.54 2.61 10.96
C VAL A 227 -2.86 2.40 11.68
N TRP A 228 -3.83 1.71 11.03
CA TRP A 228 -5.19 1.66 11.55
C TRP A 228 -5.40 0.66 12.71
N GLN A 229 -4.49 -0.29 12.97
CA GLN A 229 -4.50 -1.13 14.18
C GLN A 229 -3.73 -0.52 15.35
N SER A 230 -2.97 0.56 15.15
CA SER A 230 -2.38 1.32 16.27
C SER A 230 -3.48 1.76 17.24
N ASP A 231 -3.15 1.85 18.51
CA ASP A 231 -4.06 2.40 19.52
C ASP A 231 -4.28 3.91 19.31
N HIS A 232 -3.35 4.56 18.59
CA HIS A 232 -3.38 5.97 18.23
C HIS A 232 -3.17 6.16 16.71
N PRO A 233 -4.15 5.82 15.86
CA PRO A 233 -3.96 5.80 14.41
C PRO A 233 -3.72 7.17 13.78
N VAL A 234 -4.33 8.25 14.28
CA VAL A 234 -4.10 9.61 13.78
C VAL A 234 -2.71 10.12 14.17
N PRO A 235 -2.23 10.02 15.43
CA PRO A 235 -0.83 10.24 15.77
C PRO A 235 0.15 9.48 14.89
N MET A 236 -0.10 8.19 14.66
CA MET A 236 0.75 7.32 13.85
C MET A 236 0.86 7.81 12.40
N ILE A 237 -0.28 8.03 11.73
CA ILE A 237 -0.25 8.43 10.32
C ILE A 237 0.40 9.81 10.13
N ARG A 238 0.26 10.72 11.10
CA ARG A 238 0.91 12.04 11.04
C ARG A 238 2.42 11.94 11.24
N ALA A 239 2.87 11.12 12.18
CA ALA A 239 4.31 10.87 12.39
C ALA A 239 4.96 10.23 11.15
N LEU A 240 4.30 9.23 10.55
CA LEU A 240 4.76 8.61 9.31
C LEU A 240 4.79 9.59 8.14
N ARG A 241 3.80 10.48 8.04
CA ARG A 241 3.78 11.50 6.99
C ARG A 241 4.99 12.45 7.08
N HIS A 242 5.40 12.82 8.28
CA HIS A 242 6.59 13.63 8.51
C HIS A 242 7.87 12.94 8.01
N ILE A 243 8.04 11.64 8.29
CA ILE A 243 9.17 10.87 7.76
C ILE A 243 9.14 10.83 6.23
N VAL A 244 7.98 10.51 5.64
CA VAL A 244 7.87 10.28 4.21
C VAL A 244 8.03 11.55 3.39
N HIS A 245 7.31 12.62 3.74
CA HIS A 245 7.23 13.84 2.91
C HIS A 245 8.18 14.96 3.33
N GLU A 246 8.58 14.98 4.60
CA GLU A 246 9.46 16.04 5.13
C GLU A 246 10.87 15.53 5.43
N ASN A 247 11.13 14.24 5.13
CA ASN A 247 12.40 13.57 5.42
C ASN A 247 12.81 13.69 6.90
N GLY A 248 11.79 13.66 7.78
CA GLY A 248 11.98 13.83 9.22
C GLY A 248 12.67 12.62 9.86
N SER A 249 13.39 12.87 10.94
CA SER A 249 14.02 11.83 11.75
C SER A 249 13.00 11.06 12.58
N VAL A 250 13.37 9.86 13.06
CA VAL A 250 12.57 9.06 13.99
C VAL A 250 12.25 9.84 15.27
N LYS A 251 13.20 10.65 15.76
CA LYS A 251 13.00 11.49 16.95
C LYS A 251 11.89 12.53 16.73
N GLU A 252 11.96 13.30 15.65
CA GLU A 252 10.94 14.30 15.31
C GLU A 252 9.57 13.65 15.10
N ALA A 253 9.51 12.52 14.39
CA ALA A 253 8.29 11.76 14.21
C ALA A 253 7.69 11.27 15.54
N SER A 254 8.54 10.81 16.47
CA SER A 254 8.12 10.41 17.82
C SER A 254 7.59 11.61 18.65
N GLU A 255 8.19 12.78 18.49
CA GLU A 255 7.72 14.02 19.14
C GLU A 255 6.34 14.42 18.58
N ILE A 256 6.14 14.34 17.25
CA ILE A 256 4.84 14.57 16.62
C ILE A 256 3.79 13.56 17.10
N PHE A 257 4.12 12.27 17.13
CA PHE A 257 3.24 11.22 17.64
C PHE A 257 2.77 11.55 19.07
N ASN A 258 3.70 11.84 19.97
CA ASN A 258 3.39 12.12 21.37
C ASN A 258 2.58 13.41 21.54
N SER A 259 2.89 14.45 20.78
CA SER A 259 2.18 15.74 20.82
C SER A 259 0.72 15.59 20.37
N VAL A 260 0.48 14.87 19.25
CA VAL A 260 -0.88 14.65 18.74
C VAL A 260 -1.68 13.75 19.68
N LYS A 261 -1.06 12.68 20.20
CA LYS A 261 -1.67 11.80 21.20
C LYS A 261 -2.10 12.55 22.47
N ALA A 262 -1.28 13.47 22.96
CA ALA A 262 -1.62 14.30 24.11
C ALA A 262 -2.83 15.21 23.83
N GLY A 263 -2.94 15.74 22.60
CA GLY A 263 -4.09 16.55 22.17
C GLY A 263 -5.39 15.74 22.07
N GLU A 264 -5.34 14.48 21.64
CA GLU A 264 -6.52 13.59 21.66
C GLU A 264 -7.05 13.35 23.08
N GLY A 265 -6.15 13.17 24.06
CA GLY A 265 -6.50 12.99 25.46
C GLY A 265 -7.19 14.25 26.08
N GLN A 266 -6.78 15.45 25.67
CA GLN A 266 -7.41 16.70 26.14
C GLN A 266 -8.83 16.87 25.57
N LEU A 267 -9.06 16.55 24.30
CA LEU A 267 -10.39 16.61 23.69
C LEU A 267 -11.36 15.60 24.31
N ALA A 268 -10.89 14.40 24.64
CA ALA A 268 -11.71 13.38 25.32
C ALA A 268 -12.10 13.79 26.75
N SER A 269 -11.25 14.54 27.48
CA SER A 269 -11.53 15.01 28.85
C SER A 269 -12.48 16.21 28.93
N VAL A 270 -12.68 16.92 27.82
CA VAL A 270 -13.63 18.07 27.73
C VAL A 270 -15.02 17.62 27.32
N SER A 271 -15.19 16.39 26.84
CA SER A 271 -16.44 15.82 26.33
C SER A 271 -17.20 14.98 27.38
N VAL A 272 -16.78 14.98 28.65
CA VAL A 272 -17.43 14.38 29.83
C VAL A 272 -17.91 15.53 30.76
#